data_c8ed78aa7b3515b540a555f9357f7037
#
_entry.id   c8ed78aa7b3515b540a555f9357f7037
#
_cell.length_a   1.000
_cell.length_b   1.000
_cell.length_c   1.000
_cell.angle_alpha   90.00
_cell.angle_beta   90.00
_cell.angle_gamma   90.00
#
_symmetry.space_group_name_H-M   'P 1'
#
loop_
_entity.id
_entity.type
_entity.pdbx_description
1 polymer ?
#
loop_
_entity_poly.entity_id
_entity_poly.type
_entity_poly.pdbx_seq_one_letter_code
_entity_poly.pdbx_strand_id
1 'polypeptide(L)'
;ACLVGSEMCIRDRLDSSEIDYINAHGTSTPLGDIIEANAIAEIFSSSLDQIAVSSTKSMTGHLLGAAGAIESIFSILCLRDNRLPPTINLDNLDEKAPKLNYVANESQEKEVKHVLNNSFGFGGTNASLVFSKI
;
A
#
# COMPACT_ATOMS: atom_id res chain seq x y z
N ALA A 1 -6.40 -0.43 -17.12
CA ALA A 1 -6.47 -0.81 -15.70
C ALA A 1 -7.20 0.30 -14.97
N CYS A 2 -8.33 -0.03 -14.35
CA CYS A 2 -9.02 0.92 -13.49
C CYS A 2 -8.20 1.05 -12.22
N LEU A 3 -7.60 2.22 -11.99
CA LEU A 3 -6.77 2.52 -10.81
C LEU A 3 -7.73 2.92 -9.69
N VAL A 4 -8.27 1.92 -8.99
CA VAL A 4 -9.28 2.09 -7.94
C VAL A 4 -8.87 3.15 -6.89
N GLY A 5 -7.57 3.25 -6.59
CA GLY A 5 -7.06 4.26 -5.67
C GLY A 5 -7.24 5.72 -6.15
N SER A 6 -7.07 5.99 -7.45
CA SER A 6 -7.23 7.35 -7.99
C SER A 6 -8.68 7.83 -7.94
N GLU A 7 -9.63 6.96 -8.25
CA GLU A 7 -11.06 7.29 -8.18
C GLU A 7 -11.51 7.58 -6.74
N MET A 8 -10.95 6.86 -5.76
CA MET A 8 -11.28 7.08 -4.35
C MET A 8 -10.75 8.43 -3.84
N CYS A 9 -9.52 8.80 -4.19
CA CYS A 9 -8.97 10.11 -3.85
C CYS A 9 -9.85 11.25 -4.42
N ILE A 10 -10.28 11.13 -5.69
CA ILE A 10 -11.17 12.11 -6.31
C ILE A 10 -12.50 12.20 -5.56
N ARG A 11 -13.11 11.07 -5.19
CA ARG A 11 -14.38 11.04 -4.48
C ARG A 11 -14.30 11.68 -3.11
N ASP A 12 -13.24 11.42 -2.37
CA ASP A 12 -13.06 11.86 -0.99
C ASP A 12 -12.34 13.22 -0.89
N ARG A 13 -12.05 13.86 -2.05
CA ARG A 13 -11.38 15.16 -2.18
C ARG A 13 -9.97 15.19 -1.57
N LEU A 14 -9.31 14.05 -1.44
CA LEU A 14 -7.91 13.96 -1.08
C LEU A 14 -7.04 14.03 -2.33
N ASP A 15 -6.00 14.83 -2.29
CA ASP A 15 -4.96 14.81 -3.31
C ASP A 15 -4.07 13.56 -3.10
N SER A 16 -3.56 13.00 -4.19
CA SER A 16 -2.65 11.84 -4.09
C SER A 16 -1.41 12.15 -3.26
N SER A 17 -0.95 13.39 -3.24
CA SER A 17 0.18 13.84 -2.41
C SER A 17 -0.08 13.82 -0.90
N GLU A 18 -1.33 13.67 -0.47
CA GLU A 18 -1.71 13.59 0.94
C GLU A 18 -1.65 12.16 1.51
N ILE A 19 -1.48 11.15 0.65
CA ILE A 19 -1.34 9.76 1.09
C ILE A 19 0.09 9.51 1.57
N ASP A 20 0.24 9.13 2.83
CA ASP A 20 1.53 8.90 3.48
C ASP A 20 2.02 7.46 3.35
N TYR A 21 1.10 6.51 3.36
CA TYR A 21 1.41 5.10 3.35
C TYR A 21 0.37 4.29 2.57
N ILE A 22 0.86 3.27 1.85
CA ILE A 22 0.04 2.28 1.15
C ILE A 22 0.32 0.90 1.73
N ASN A 23 -0.72 0.25 2.27
CA ASN A 23 -0.71 -1.18 2.50
C ASN A 23 -1.13 -1.86 1.19
N ALA A 24 -0.15 -2.37 0.47
CA ALA A 24 -0.34 -2.94 -0.85
C ALA A 24 -1.00 -4.33 -0.79
N HIS A 25 -1.67 -4.72 -1.86
CA HIS A 25 -2.15 -6.09 -2.00
C HIS A 25 -0.97 -7.06 -2.01
N GLY A 26 0.08 -6.81 -2.78
CA GLY A 26 1.42 -7.42 -2.73
C GLY A 26 1.45 -8.89 -2.30
N THR A 27 1.06 -9.80 -3.21
CA THR A 27 0.91 -11.24 -2.92
C THR A 27 2.16 -12.07 -3.24
N SER A 28 3.26 -11.40 -3.57
CA SER A 28 4.53 -12.06 -3.98
C SER A 28 4.39 -12.91 -5.25
N THR A 29 3.69 -12.36 -6.24
CA THR A 29 3.59 -12.98 -7.57
C THR A 29 4.48 -12.27 -8.58
N PRO A 30 5.10 -12.97 -9.55
CA PRO A 30 6.10 -12.39 -10.46
C PRO A 30 5.59 -11.20 -11.29
N LEU A 31 4.30 -11.14 -11.58
CA LEU A 31 3.68 -10.06 -12.36
C LEU A 31 2.86 -9.10 -11.49
N GLY A 32 2.16 -9.63 -10.48
CA GLY A 32 1.21 -8.85 -9.68
C GLY A 32 1.89 -7.70 -8.94
N ASP A 33 2.98 -7.99 -8.26
CA ASP A 33 3.70 -7.02 -7.44
C ASP A 33 4.31 -5.89 -8.29
N ILE A 34 4.90 -6.23 -9.44
CA ILE A 34 5.46 -5.23 -10.36
C ILE A 34 4.37 -4.36 -10.99
N ILE A 35 3.24 -4.94 -11.35
CA ILE A 35 2.10 -4.19 -11.91
C ILE A 35 1.55 -3.22 -10.85
N GLU A 36 1.34 -3.67 -9.62
CA GLU A 36 0.86 -2.83 -8.53
C GLU A 36 1.87 -1.72 -8.21
N ALA A 37 3.15 -2.04 -8.08
CA ALA A 37 4.20 -1.06 -7.82
C ALA A 37 4.29 0.02 -8.89
N ASN A 38 4.22 -0.36 -10.18
CA ASN A 38 4.20 0.59 -11.30
C ASN A 38 2.95 1.47 -11.29
N ALA A 39 1.78 0.90 -11.00
CA ALA A 39 0.54 1.66 -10.89
C ALA A 39 0.60 2.69 -9.74
N ILE A 40 1.16 2.31 -8.59
CA ILE A 40 1.41 3.21 -7.47
C ILE A 40 2.36 4.34 -7.93
N ALA A 41 3.49 4.01 -8.57
CA ALA A 41 4.45 4.99 -9.02
C ALA A 41 3.86 5.98 -10.05
N GLU A 42 2.96 5.53 -10.92
CA GLU A 42 2.27 6.38 -11.88
C GLU A 42 1.31 7.36 -11.21
N ILE A 43 0.42 6.84 -10.32
CA ILE A 43 -0.60 7.65 -9.64
C ILE A 43 0.05 8.68 -8.71
N PHE A 44 1.07 8.28 -7.98
CA PHE A 44 1.73 9.09 -6.96
C PHE A 44 3.03 9.75 -7.47
N SER A 45 3.16 9.93 -8.79
CA SER A 45 4.39 10.44 -9.42
C SER A 45 4.86 11.79 -8.88
N SER A 46 3.96 12.62 -8.38
CA SER A 46 4.29 13.92 -7.78
C SER A 46 4.78 13.83 -6.32
N SER A 47 4.66 12.68 -5.67
CA SER A 47 4.93 12.49 -4.23
C SER A 47 5.70 11.20 -3.92
N LEU A 48 6.44 10.65 -4.89
CA LEU A 48 7.16 9.38 -4.74
C LEU A 48 8.15 9.37 -3.56
N ASP A 49 8.78 10.49 -3.27
CA ASP A 49 9.73 10.62 -2.16
C ASP A 49 9.04 10.67 -0.79
N GLN A 50 7.74 10.90 -0.77
CA GLN A 50 6.96 11.07 0.45
C GLN A 50 6.16 9.82 0.82
N ILE A 51 5.77 9.02 -0.18
CA ILE A 51 4.94 7.85 0.03
C ILE A 51 5.76 6.64 0.43
N ALA A 52 5.25 5.89 1.41
CA ALA A 52 5.82 4.61 1.78
C ALA A 52 4.85 3.47 1.40
N VAL A 53 5.39 2.32 1.04
CA VAL A 53 4.61 1.16 0.60
C VAL A 53 5.12 -0.09 1.28
N SER A 54 4.24 -0.93 1.79
CA SER A 54 4.61 -2.29 2.19
C SER A 54 3.47 -3.28 2.01
N SER A 55 3.79 -4.57 1.97
CA SER A 55 2.80 -5.64 2.04
C SER A 55 2.96 -6.41 3.35
N THR A 56 1.96 -6.29 4.21
CA THR A 56 1.91 -7.03 5.49
C THR A 56 1.71 -8.53 5.29
N LYS A 57 1.35 -8.97 4.07
CA LYS A 57 1.29 -10.39 3.70
C LYS A 57 2.62 -11.09 3.80
N SER A 58 3.74 -10.37 3.74
CA SER A 58 5.07 -10.93 4.00
C SER A 58 5.20 -11.53 5.40
N MET A 59 4.42 -11.03 6.39
CA MET A 59 4.40 -11.49 7.78
C MET A 59 3.24 -12.43 8.08
N THR A 60 2.06 -12.16 7.52
CA THR A 60 0.81 -12.88 7.87
C THR A 60 0.44 -13.99 6.89
N GLY A 61 1.03 -13.98 5.70
CA GLY A 61 0.52 -14.75 4.57
C GLY A 61 -0.76 -14.12 3.98
N HIS A 62 -1.26 -14.70 2.92
CA HIS A 62 -2.49 -14.25 2.27
C HIS A 62 -3.72 -14.90 2.91
N LEU A 63 -4.50 -14.14 3.68
CA LEU A 63 -5.68 -14.63 4.41
C LEU A 63 -6.95 -14.67 3.56
N LEU A 64 -6.83 -14.62 2.24
CA LEU A 64 -7.95 -14.69 1.29
C LEU A 64 -9.06 -13.67 1.62
N GLY A 65 -10.27 -14.14 1.91
CA GLY A 65 -11.41 -13.26 2.24
C GLY A 65 -11.22 -12.40 3.50
N ALA A 66 -10.32 -12.77 4.41
CA ALA A 66 -10.02 -12.00 5.61
C ALA A 66 -8.87 -10.99 5.41
N ALA A 67 -8.13 -11.06 4.30
CA ALA A 67 -6.93 -10.24 4.07
C ALA A 67 -7.25 -8.74 4.16
N GLY A 68 -8.23 -8.25 3.43
CA GLY A 68 -8.59 -6.83 3.43
C GLY A 68 -9.01 -6.31 4.80
N ALA A 69 -9.67 -7.14 5.62
CA ALA A 69 -10.10 -6.76 6.97
C ALA A 69 -8.91 -6.60 7.93
N ILE A 70 -7.99 -7.56 7.96
CA ILE A 70 -6.82 -7.48 8.84
C ILE A 70 -5.87 -6.37 8.42
N GLU A 71 -5.69 -6.18 7.11
CA GLU A 71 -4.86 -5.10 6.56
C GLU A 71 -5.45 -3.71 6.84
N SER A 72 -6.79 -3.59 6.87
CA SER A 72 -7.47 -2.39 7.33
C SER A 72 -7.16 -2.09 8.81
N ILE A 73 -7.14 -3.11 9.67
CA ILE A 73 -6.75 -2.96 11.08
C ILE A 73 -5.29 -2.48 11.18
N PHE A 74 -4.37 -3.07 10.42
CA PHE A 74 -2.97 -2.61 10.40
C PHE A 74 -2.84 -1.18 9.92
N SER A 75 -3.62 -0.77 8.91
CA SER A 75 -3.67 0.60 8.41
C SER A 75 -4.12 1.60 9.49
N ILE A 76 -5.14 1.24 10.26
CA ILE A 76 -5.62 2.04 11.41
C ILE A 76 -4.54 2.12 12.51
N LEU A 77 -3.86 1.01 12.78
CA LEU A 77 -2.75 1.00 13.74
C LEU A 77 -1.59 1.90 13.30
N CYS A 78 -1.28 1.93 12.00
CA CYS A 78 -0.27 2.87 11.47
C CYS A 78 -0.63 4.33 11.76
N LEU A 79 -1.89 4.71 11.56
CA LEU A 79 -2.38 6.07 11.88
C LEU A 79 -2.26 6.39 13.36
N ARG A 80 -2.57 5.42 14.24
CA ARG A 80 -2.52 5.59 15.69
C ARG A 80 -1.09 5.73 16.19
N ASP A 81 -0.20 4.85 15.74
CA ASP A 81 1.13 4.64 16.32
C ASP A 81 2.24 5.36 15.54
N ASN A 82 1.93 5.97 14.38
CA ASN A 82 2.90 6.57 13.47
C ASN A 82 4.07 5.61 13.13
N ARG A 83 3.74 4.33 12.96
CA ARG A 83 4.71 3.28 12.66
C ARG A 83 4.23 2.43 11.49
N LEU A 84 5.08 2.32 10.47
CA LEU A 84 4.80 1.56 9.26
C LEU A 84 5.33 0.14 9.41
N PRO A 85 4.48 -0.89 9.17
CA PRO A 85 4.93 -2.28 9.15
C PRO A 85 5.80 -2.54 7.90
N PRO A 86 6.82 -3.40 8.02
CA PRO A 86 7.71 -3.71 6.91
C PRO A 86 7.12 -4.74 5.94
N THR A 87 7.70 -4.78 4.74
CA THR A 87 7.75 -5.98 3.92
C THR A 87 8.99 -6.76 4.35
N ILE A 88 8.83 -7.86 5.08
CA ILE A 88 9.96 -8.70 5.50
C ILE A 88 10.41 -9.61 4.35
N ASN A 89 11.67 -10.11 4.42
CA ASN A 89 12.31 -10.93 3.40
C ASN A 89 12.49 -10.22 2.04
N LEU A 90 12.54 -8.88 2.06
CA LEU A 90 12.83 -8.06 0.88
C LEU A 90 14.33 -7.71 0.86
N ASP A 91 15.18 -8.71 0.58
CA ASP A 91 16.63 -8.55 0.56
C ASP A 91 17.15 -8.04 -0.80
N ASN A 92 16.43 -8.38 -1.88
CA ASN A 92 16.77 -7.97 -3.23
C ASN A 92 15.52 -7.45 -3.93
N LEU A 93 15.51 -6.16 -4.21
CA LEU A 93 14.46 -5.54 -5.00
C LEU A 93 14.61 -5.94 -6.48
N ASP A 94 13.50 -6.27 -7.13
CA ASP A 94 13.48 -6.52 -8.58
C ASP A 94 13.97 -5.28 -9.35
N GLU A 95 14.86 -5.49 -10.31
CA GLU A 95 15.43 -4.40 -11.14
C GLU A 95 14.36 -3.60 -11.91
N LYS A 96 13.20 -4.19 -12.16
CA LYS A 96 12.06 -3.56 -12.82
C LYS A 96 11.15 -2.78 -11.86
N ALA A 97 11.38 -2.91 -10.55
CA ALA A 97 10.57 -2.21 -9.58
C ALA A 97 10.85 -0.70 -9.61
N PRO A 98 9.82 0.15 -9.58
CA PRO A 98 10.00 1.60 -9.51
C PRO A 98 10.66 1.99 -8.19
N LYS A 99 11.29 3.17 -8.17
CA LYS A 99 11.90 3.71 -6.95
C LYS A 99 10.81 4.21 -6.01
N LEU A 100 10.54 3.43 -4.96
CA LEU A 100 9.61 3.73 -3.88
C LEU A 100 10.27 3.42 -2.53
N ASN A 101 9.74 3.99 -1.45
CA ASN A 101 10.07 3.54 -0.11
C ASN A 101 9.26 2.28 0.22
N TYR A 102 9.85 1.10 0.01
CA TYR A 102 9.19 -0.18 0.24
C TYR A 102 9.13 -0.64 1.70
N VAL A 103 9.60 0.15 2.65
CA VAL A 103 9.67 -0.23 4.07
C VAL A 103 10.26 -1.64 4.23
N ALA A 104 11.47 -1.85 3.66
CA ALA A 104 12.09 -3.19 3.57
C ALA A 104 12.58 -3.67 4.93
N ASN A 105 12.20 -4.89 5.30
CA ASN A 105 12.69 -5.69 6.44
C ASN A 105 12.45 -5.13 7.85
N GLU A 106 12.52 -3.81 8.05
CA GLU A 106 12.34 -3.16 9.35
C GLU A 106 11.22 -2.13 9.33
N SER A 107 10.50 -2.01 10.44
CA SER A 107 9.46 -1.00 10.59
C SER A 107 10.06 0.40 10.59
N GLN A 108 9.33 1.37 10.03
CA GLN A 108 9.75 2.77 9.98
C GLN A 108 8.81 3.63 10.84
N GLU A 109 9.38 4.56 11.58
CA GLU A 109 8.64 5.63 12.22
C GLU A 109 8.40 6.74 11.21
N LYS A 110 7.14 7.11 11.04
CA LYS A 110 6.71 8.18 10.13
C LYS A 110 5.40 8.75 10.62
N GLU A 111 5.27 10.07 10.67
CA GLU A 111 3.97 10.70 10.87
C GLU A 111 3.04 10.32 9.72
N VAL A 112 1.86 9.79 10.05
CA VAL A 112 0.88 9.28 9.10
C VAL A 112 -0.46 9.95 9.36
N LYS A 113 -1.02 10.56 8.33
CA LYS A 113 -2.35 11.20 8.34
C LYS A 113 -3.35 10.45 7.46
N HIS A 114 -2.88 9.90 6.35
CA HIS A 114 -3.72 9.18 5.40
C HIS A 114 -3.05 7.88 4.96
N VAL A 115 -3.78 6.78 5.05
CA VAL A 115 -3.33 5.44 4.64
C VAL A 115 -4.27 4.89 3.58
N LEU A 116 -3.71 4.39 2.49
CA LEU A 116 -4.44 3.65 1.47
C LEU A 116 -4.22 2.14 1.68
N ASN A 117 -5.31 1.37 1.75
CA ASN A 117 -5.26 -0.09 1.80
C ASN A 117 -5.82 -0.69 0.52
N ASN A 118 -5.02 -1.44 -0.21
CA ASN A 118 -5.39 -2.10 -1.47
C ASN A 118 -5.68 -3.57 -1.27
N SER A 119 -6.76 -4.06 -1.87
CA SER A 119 -7.10 -5.47 -1.92
C SER A 119 -7.64 -5.83 -3.29
N PHE A 120 -6.97 -6.75 -4.00
CA PHE A 120 -7.32 -7.18 -5.35
C PHE A 120 -7.72 -8.64 -5.36
N GLY A 121 -8.96 -8.90 -5.77
CA GLY A 121 -9.52 -10.25 -5.82
C GLY A 121 -9.56 -10.80 -7.23
N PHE A 122 -9.63 -12.14 -7.33
CA PHE A 122 -9.83 -12.82 -8.61
C PHE A 122 -11.13 -12.38 -9.28
N GLY A 123 -11.11 -12.31 -10.61
CA GLY A 123 -12.27 -11.86 -11.38
C GLY A 123 -12.48 -10.35 -11.41
N GLY A 124 -11.48 -9.56 -10.93
CA GLY A 124 -11.52 -8.11 -10.98
C GLY A 124 -12.31 -7.47 -9.83
N THR A 125 -12.58 -8.20 -8.76
CA THR A 125 -13.16 -7.65 -7.53
C THR A 125 -12.06 -6.93 -6.75
N ASN A 126 -11.86 -5.65 -7.06
CA ASN A 126 -10.84 -4.82 -6.44
C ASN A 126 -11.47 -3.81 -5.49
N ALA A 127 -10.81 -3.56 -4.38
CA ALA A 127 -11.19 -2.54 -3.42
C ALA A 127 -9.96 -1.80 -2.92
N SER A 128 -10.11 -0.48 -2.73
CA SER A 128 -9.15 0.37 -2.03
C SER A 128 -9.90 1.17 -0.98
N LEU A 129 -9.36 1.27 0.21
CA LEU A 129 -9.92 2.02 1.32
C LEU A 129 -8.92 3.07 1.77
N VAL A 130 -9.38 4.30 1.99
CA VAL A 130 -8.59 5.35 2.61
C VAL A 130 -9.01 5.49 4.07
N PHE A 131 -8.04 5.48 4.96
CA PHE A 131 -8.20 5.78 6.38
C PHE A 131 -7.48 7.07 6.69
N SER A 132 -8.13 7.95 7.44
CA SER A 132 -7.59 9.25 7.82
C SER A 132 -7.59 9.43 9.32
N LYS A 133 -6.56 10.11 9.82
CA LYS A 133 -6.51 10.53 11.23
C LYS A 133 -7.52 11.65 11.47
N ILE A 134 -8.29 11.55 12.53
CA ILE A 134 -9.26 12.58 12.96
C ILE A 134 -8.56 13.60 13.85
#